data_7e9604fead7788600e8f4bbb479579a4
#
_entry.id   7e9604fead7788600e8f4bbb479579a4
#
_cell.length_a   1.000
_cell.length_b   1.000
_cell.length_c   1.000
_cell.angle_alpha   90.00
_cell.angle_beta   90.00
_cell.angle_gamma   90.00
#
_symmetry.space_group_name_H-M   'P 1'
#
loop_
_entity.id
_entity.type
_entity.pdbx_description
1 polymer ?
#
loop_
_entity_poly.entity_id
_entity_poly.type
_entity_poly.pdbx_seq_one_letter_code
_entity_poly.pdbx_strand_id
1 'polypeptide(L)'
;MSERDWHCEDPKQQLIWAAATSEALRVLEGKWKRVIICQLFAAKCPLRFSELERRIDDINQKMLIQQLKQLEKDGIVERTVYPQVPPKVEYHLTKMGIALGPSMEALIDWAFLRREQFIQEDKKQEN
;
A
#
# COMPACT_ATOMS: atom_id res chain seq x y z
N MET A 1 -9.38 13.25 13.69
CA MET A 1 -9.39 11.78 13.75
C MET A 1 -10.15 11.31 14.97
N SER A 2 -11.06 10.40 14.78
CA SER A 2 -11.73 9.76 15.88
C SER A 2 -10.83 8.69 16.49
N GLU A 3 -10.58 8.79 17.79
CA GLU A 3 -9.94 7.70 18.50
C GLU A 3 -11.00 6.63 18.76
N ARG A 4 -10.65 5.38 18.45
CA ARG A 4 -11.52 4.26 18.73
C ARG A 4 -11.40 3.86 20.18
N ASP A 5 -12.53 3.57 20.79
CA ASP A 5 -12.53 2.99 22.12
C ASP A 5 -12.22 1.49 22.01
N TRP A 6 -10.94 1.16 22.11
CA TRP A 6 -10.48 -0.23 22.04
C TRP A 6 -10.95 -1.07 23.23
N HIS A 7 -11.48 -0.42 24.27
CA HIS A 7 -12.02 -1.11 25.43
C HIS A 7 -13.51 -1.41 25.31
N CYS A 8 -14.11 -1.07 24.18
CA CYS A 8 -15.50 -1.41 23.89
C CYS A 8 -15.68 -2.93 23.87
N GLU A 9 -16.53 -3.42 24.75
CA GLU A 9 -16.79 -4.86 24.90
C GLU A 9 -17.92 -5.37 24.01
N ASP A 10 -18.48 -4.53 23.13
CA ASP A 10 -19.52 -4.95 22.20
C ASP A 10 -18.94 -5.93 21.16
N PRO A 11 -19.37 -7.22 21.17
CA PRO A 11 -18.84 -8.20 20.21
C PRO A 11 -19.09 -7.83 18.76
N LYS A 12 -20.19 -7.15 18.45
CA LYS A 12 -20.49 -6.72 17.09
C LYS A 12 -19.48 -5.68 16.59
N GLN A 13 -19.14 -4.72 17.46
CA GLN A 13 -18.15 -3.68 17.13
C GLN A 13 -16.77 -4.30 16.91
N GLN A 14 -16.38 -5.23 17.75
CA GLN A 14 -15.09 -5.93 17.62
C GLN A 14 -15.00 -6.68 16.31
N LEU A 15 -16.06 -7.34 15.86
CA LEU A 15 -16.10 -8.04 14.58
C LEU A 15 -16.03 -7.08 13.40
N ILE A 16 -16.65 -5.91 13.49
CA ILE A 16 -16.58 -4.87 12.47
C ILE A 16 -15.14 -4.38 12.31
N TRP A 17 -14.46 -4.11 13.42
CA TRP A 17 -13.06 -3.66 13.37
C TRP A 17 -12.13 -4.73 12.79
N ALA A 18 -12.32 -5.98 13.21
CA ALA A 18 -11.51 -7.09 12.68
C ALA A 18 -11.74 -7.28 11.17
N ALA A 19 -12.99 -7.20 10.72
CA ALA A 19 -13.33 -7.31 9.31
C ALA A 19 -12.72 -6.16 8.48
N ALA A 20 -12.77 -4.92 9.01
CA ALA A 20 -12.17 -3.76 8.36
C ALA A 20 -10.65 -3.90 8.24
N THR A 21 -10.00 -4.40 9.28
CA THR A 21 -8.56 -4.67 9.27
C THR A 21 -8.20 -5.70 8.20
N SER A 22 -8.98 -6.78 8.13
CA SER A 22 -8.78 -7.83 7.13
C SER A 22 -8.96 -7.31 5.70
N GLU A 23 -9.96 -6.45 5.49
CA GLU A 23 -10.19 -5.81 4.19
C GLU A 23 -9.01 -4.94 3.79
N ALA A 24 -8.50 -4.11 4.69
CA ALA A 24 -7.35 -3.25 4.43
C ALA A 24 -6.11 -4.08 4.08
N LEU A 25 -5.86 -5.15 4.82
CA LEU A 25 -4.72 -6.03 4.55
C LEU A 25 -4.87 -6.72 3.19
N ARG A 26 -6.09 -7.11 2.81
CA ARG A 26 -6.36 -7.73 1.52
C ARG A 26 -6.02 -6.78 0.36
N VAL A 27 -6.38 -5.51 0.48
CA VAL A 27 -6.07 -4.50 -0.54
C VAL A 27 -4.56 -4.33 -0.70
N LEU A 28 -3.81 -4.46 0.37
CA LEU A 28 -2.34 -4.31 0.38
C LEU A 28 -1.61 -5.64 0.22
N GLU A 29 -2.34 -6.74 0.05
CA GLU A 29 -1.76 -8.07 0.01
C GLU A 29 -0.85 -8.28 -1.19
N GLY A 30 0.26 -8.99 -0.96
CA GLY A 30 1.25 -9.26 -1.98
C GLY A 30 2.31 -8.17 -2.06
N LYS A 31 3.51 -8.59 -2.43
CA LYS A 31 4.70 -7.74 -2.50
C LYS A 31 4.53 -6.56 -3.45
N TRP A 32 3.97 -6.82 -4.64
CA TRP A 32 4.02 -5.87 -5.73
C TRP A 32 3.09 -4.67 -5.56
N LYS A 33 1.90 -4.86 -4.96
CA LYS A 33 0.96 -3.75 -4.74
C LYS A 33 1.56 -2.68 -3.86
N ARG A 34 2.20 -3.07 -2.77
CA ARG A 34 2.85 -2.14 -1.84
C ARG A 34 4.00 -1.39 -2.51
N VAL A 35 4.80 -2.09 -3.31
CA VAL A 35 5.91 -1.47 -4.05
C VAL A 35 5.38 -0.44 -5.03
N ILE A 36 4.33 -0.76 -5.79
CA ILE A 36 3.71 0.17 -6.74
C ILE A 36 3.20 1.42 -6.02
N ILE A 37 2.46 1.23 -4.94
CA ILE A 37 1.90 2.33 -4.15
C ILE A 37 3.03 3.23 -3.64
N CYS A 38 4.09 2.65 -3.09
CA CYS A 38 5.24 3.42 -2.59
C CYS A 38 5.91 4.22 -3.69
N GLN A 39 6.04 3.67 -4.90
CA GLN A 39 6.62 4.40 -6.02
C GLN A 39 5.75 5.59 -6.45
N LEU A 40 4.44 5.42 -6.46
CA LEU A 40 3.52 6.50 -6.79
C LEU A 40 3.53 7.61 -5.74
N PHE A 41 3.66 7.26 -4.45
CA PHE A 41 3.85 8.24 -3.39
C PHE A 41 5.17 8.99 -3.56
N ALA A 42 6.26 8.27 -3.82
CA ALA A 42 7.59 8.85 -3.94
C ALA A 42 7.69 9.80 -5.14
N ALA A 43 7.04 9.48 -6.23
CA ALA A 43 7.09 10.27 -7.46
C ALA A 43 6.36 11.61 -7.34
N LYS A 44 5.31 11.68 -6.52
CA LYS A 44 4.45 12.86 -6.35
C LYS A 44 3.83 13.40 -7.64
N CYS A 45 3.83 12.60 -8.69
CA CYS A 45 3.26 12.93 -9.99
C CYS A 45 2.82 11.65 -10.68
N PRO A 46 1.93 11.74 -11.68
CA PRO A 46 1.56 10.56 -12.45
C PRO A 46 2.77 9.93 -13.13
N LEU A 47 2.79 8.61 -13.18
CA LEU A 47 3.87 7.85 -13.83
C LEU A 47 3.32 7.06 -15.00
N ARG A 48 4.09 7.00 -16.07
CA ARG A 48 3.81 6.13 -17.21
C ARG A 48 4.16 4.68 -16.86
N PHE A 49 3.57 3.75 -17.57
CA PHE A 49 3.84 2.32 -17.39
C PHE A 49 5.35 2.01 -17.47
N SER A 50 6.03 2.54 -18.48
CA SER A 50 7.47 2.33 -18.65
C SER A 50 8.30 2.88 -17.50
N GLU A 51 7.86 3.99 -16.91
CA GLU A 51 8.52 4.59 -15.75
C GLU A 51 8.36 3.71 -14.52
N LEU A 52 7.17 3.16 -14.30
CA LEU A 52 6.92 2.20 -13.22
C LEU A 52 7.77 0.95 -13.38
N GLU A 53 7.86 0.42 -14.59
CA GLU A 53 8.70 -0.74 -14.90
C GLU A 53 10.16 -0.51 -14.50
N ARG A 54 10.69 0.65 -14.84
CA ARG A 54 12.08 0.99 -14.53
C ARG A 54 12.33 1.20 -13.03
N ARG A 55 11.32 1.68 -12.31
CA ARG A 55 11.43 1.95 -10.87
C ARG A 55 11.30 0.70 -10.01
N ILE A 56 10.72 -0.37 -10.53
CA ILE A 56 10.45 -1.59 -9.78
C ILE A 56 11.32 -2.71 -10.31
N ASP A 57 12.33 -3.08 -9.53
CA ASP A 57 13.23 -4.17 -9.90
C ASP A 57 12.49 -5.51 -9.91
N ASP A 58 12.86 -6.34 -10.88
CA ASP A 58 12.39 -7.73 -11.00
C ASP A 58 10.91 -7.92 -11.30
N ILE A 59 10.16 -6.85 -11.56
CA ILE A 59 8.76 -7.02 -11.97
C ILE A 59 8.72 -7.21 -13.49
N ASN A 60 7.99 -8.25 -13.94
CA ASN A 60 7.76 -8.41 -15.38
C ASN A 60 6.51 -7.62 -15.79
N GLN A 61 6.40 -7.37 -17.10
CA GLN A 61 5.32 -6.57 -17.67
C GLN A 61 3.95 -7.14 -17.35
N LYS A 62 3.80 -8.46 -17.45
CA LYS A 62 2.54 -9.14 -17.17
C LYS A 62 2.09 -8.94 -15.72
N MET A 63 3.02 -9.06 -14.78
CA MET A 63 2.74 -8.87 -13.37
C MET A 63 2.37 -7.42 -13.06
N LEU A 64 3.09 -6.47 -13.64
CA LEU A 64 2.79 -5.04 -13.44
C LEU A 64 1.38 -4.69 -13.94
N ILE A 65 1.02 -5.16 -15.13
CA ILE A 65 -0.32 -4.96 -15.69
C ILE A 65 -1.39 -5.53 -14.75
N GLN A 66 -1.17 -6.76 -14.28
CA GLN A 66 -2.11 -7.46 -13.41
C GLN A 66 -2.30 -6.72 -12.07
N GLN A 67 -1.22 -6.29 -11.46
CA GLN A 67 -1.28 -5.59 -10.18
C GLN A 67 -1.91 -4.20 -10.32
N LEU A 68 -1.60 -3.47 -11.39
CA LEU A 68 -2.22 -2.18 -11.66
C LEU A 68 -3.73 -2.30 -11.86
N LYS A 69 -4.19 -3.31 -12.59
CA LYS A 69 -5.62 -3.57 -12.77
C LYS A 69 -6.33 -3.85 -11.45
N GLN A 70 -5.69 -4.60 -10.57
CA GLN A 70 -6.23 -4.86 -9.23
C GLN A 70 -6.35 -3.58 -8.41
N LEU A 71 -5.30 -2.75 -8.43
CA LEU A 71 -5.29 -1.47 -7.71
C LEU A 71 -6.32 -0.49 -8.26
N GLU A 72 -6.55 -0.49 -9.57
CA GLU A 72 -7.64 0.29 -10.19
C GLU A 72 -9.00 -0.20 -9.70
N LYS A 73 -9.20 -1.50 -9.70
CA LYS A 73 -10.45 -2.13 -9.26
C LYS A 73 -10.76 -1.80 -7.80
N ASP A 74 -9.73 -1.76 -6.96
CA ASP A 74 -9.87 -1.46 -5.54
C ASP A 74 -9.94 0.05 -5.26
N GLY A 75 -9.88 0.87 -6.31
CA GLY A 75 -10.03 2.32 -6.16
C GLY A 75 -8.81 3.05 -5.62
N ILE A 76 -7.64 2.41 -5.66
CA ILE A 76 -6.39 2.97 -5.12
C ILE A 76 -5.62 3.75 -6.18
N VAL A 77 -5.65 3.27 -7.41
CA VAL A 77 -4.93 3.83 -8.56
C VAL A 77 -5.92 4.17 -9.65
N GLU A 78 -5.67 5.28 -10.35
CA GLU A 78 -6.44 5.68 -11.53
C GLU A 78 -5.53 5.68 -12.75
N ARG A 79 -6.05 5.15 -13.85
CA ARG A 79 -5.39 5.11 -15.14
C ARG A 79 -5.99 6.19 -16.03
N THR A 80 -5.15 7.09 -16.52
CA THR A 80 -5.58 8.17 -17.42
C THR A 80 -4.97 7.95 -18.80
N VAL A 81 -5.84 7.91 -19.81
CA VAL A 81 -5.42 7.77 -21.20
C VAL A 81 -5.56 9.12 -21.91
N TYR A 82 -4.48 9.59 -22.52
CA TYR A 82 -4.49 10.82 -23.31
C TYR A 82 -4.62 10.47 -24.79
N PRO A 83 -5.61 11.04 -25.52
CA PRO A 83 -5.81 10.73 -26.94
C PRO A 83 -4.79 11.44 -27.81
N GLN A 84 -3.63 10.86 -27.96
CA GLN A 84 -2.56 11.35 -28.81
C GLN A 84 -1.89 10.17 -29.53
N VAL A 85 -0.98 10.44 -30.45
CA VAL A 85 -0.27 9.41 -31.21
C VAL A 85 1.23 9.56 -30.95
N PRO A 86 1.88 8.54 -30.32
CA PRO A 86 1.28 7.37 -29.68
C PRO A 86 0.47 7.73 -28.43
N PRO A 87 -0.46 6.87 -28.04
CA PRO A 87 -1.26 7.14 -26.83
C PRO A 87 -0.39 7.26 -25.59
N LYS A 88 -0.72 8.23 -24.74
CA LYS A 88 -0.06 8.42 -23.45
C LYS A 88 -0.97 7.86 -22.38
N VAL A 89 -0.43 6.96 -21.55
CA VAL A 89 -1.13 6.37 -20.42
C VAL A 89 -0.35 6.67 -19.16
N GLU A 90 -1.03 7.26 -18.18
CA GLU A 90 -0.43 7.57 -16.90
C GLU A 90 -1.21 6.94 -15.75
N TYR A 91 -0.52 6.63 -14.67
CA TYR A 91 -1.08 6.08 -13.45
C TYR A 91 -0.81 7.03 -12.29
N HIS A 92 -1.81 7.26 -11.45
CA HIS A 92 -1.65 8.08 -10.25
C HIS A 92 -2.53 7.54 -9.13
N LEU A 93 -2.22 7.92 -7.90
CA LEU A 93 -3.03 7.56 -6.74
C LEU A 93 -4.33 8.37 -6.75
N THR A 94 -5.43 7.70 -6.47
CA THR A 94 -6.72 8.35 -6.21
C THR A 94 -6.69 9.02 -4.84
N LYS A 95 -7.72 9.78 -4.50
CA LYS A 95 -7.88 10.34 -3.15
C LYS A 95 -7.86 9.22 -2.11
N MET A 96 -8.50 8.09 -2.42
CA MET A 96 -8.52 6.92 -1.54
C MET A 96 -7.12 6.29 -1.40
N GLY A 97 -6.36 6.24 -2.49
CA GLY A 97 -4.98 5.77 -2.46
C GLY A 97 -4.10 6.68 -1.60
N ILE A 98 -4.25 7.99 -1.75
CA ILE A 98 -3.49 8.97 -0.95
C ILE A 98 -3.86 8.83 0.54
N ALA A 99 -5.12 8.54 0.85
CA ALA A 99 -5.57 8.35 2.23
C ALA A 99 -4.91 7.14 2.92
N LEU A 100 -4.33 6.21 2.16
CA LEU A 100 -3.56 5.10 2.72
C LEU A 100 -2.20 5.54 3.29
N GLY A 101 -1.70 6.71 2.89
CA GLY A 101 -0.37 7.19 3.29
C GLY A 101 -0.13 7.13 4.80
N PRO A 102 -0.94 7.81 5.61
CA PRO A 102 -0.76 7.77 7.07
C PRO A 102 -0.82 6.36 7.66
N SER A 103 -1.69 5.51 7.12
CA SER A 103 -1.81 4.11 7.57
C SER A 103 -0.56 3.31 7.25
N MET A 104 -0.01 3.49 6.05
CA MET A 104 1.23 2.82 5.65
C MET A 104 2.42 3.32 6.47
N GLU A 105 2.50 4.61 6.75
CA GLU A 105 3.54 5.17 7.63
C GLU A 105 3.48 4.56 9.01
N ALA A 106 2.28 4.41 9.58
CA ALA A 106 2.10 3.78 10.88
C ALA A 106 2.52 2.32 10.87
N LEU A 107 2.23 1.59 9.80
CA LEU A 107 2.67 0.20 9.64
C LEU A 107 4.19 0.10 9.53
N ILE A 108 4.81 1.00 8.80
CA ILE A 108 6.28 1.05 8.66
C ILE A 108 6.92 1.30 10.03
N ASP A 109 6.44 2.28 10.75
CA ASP A 109 6.94 2.64 12.08
C ASP A 109 6.81 1.48 13.04
N TRP A 110 5.68 0.80 13.02
CA TRP A 110 5.44 -0.38 13.85
C TRP A 110 6.40 -1.52 13.51
N ALA A 111 6.65 -1.74 12.21
CA ALA A 111 7.57 -2.79 11.77
C ALA A 111 9.00 -2.52 12.25
N PHE A 112 9.45 -1.27 12.18
CA PHE A 112 10.77 -0.88 12.67
C PHE A 112 10.88 -1.02 14.19
N LEU A 113 9.84 -0.62 14.91
CA LEU A 113 9.78 -0.79 16.36
C LEU A 113 9.88 -2.26 16.75
N ARG A 114 9.16 -3.12 16.06
CA ARG A 114 9.18 -4.56 16.28
C ARG A 114 10.58 -5.16 16.06
N ARG A 115 11.26 -4.73 14.98
CA ARG A 115 12.62 -5.19 14.66
C ARG A 115 13.62 -4.78 15.75
N GLU A 116 13.54 -3.54 16.21
CA GLU A 116 14.41 -3.05 17.29
C GLU A 116 14.24 -3.88 18.55
N GLN A 117 13.01 -4.20 18.92
CA GLN A 117 12.74 -5.00 20.11
C GLN A 117 13.33 -6.41 19.97
N PHE A 118 13.19 -7.05 18.84
CA PHE A 118 13.79 -8.37 18.61
C PHE A 118 15.30 -8.35 18.65
N ILE A 119 15.94 -7.33 18.11
CA ILE A 119 17.41 -7.17 18.16
C ILE A 119 17.86 -7.02 19.60
N GLN A 120 17.15 -6.25 20.42
CA GLN A 120 17.47 -6.08 21.84
C GLN A 120 17.32 -7.37 22.63
N GLU A 121 16.30 -8.14 22.34
CA GLU A 121 16.09 -9.45 22.99
C GLU A 121 17.20 -10.44 22.64
N ASP A 122 17.61 -10.50 21.38
CA ASP A 122 18.71 -11.34 20.95
C ASP A 122 20.02 -10.96 21.65
N LYS A 123 20.30 -9.67 21.81
CA LYS A 123 21.47 -9.18 22.55
C LYS A 123 21.43 -9.57 24.02
N LYS A 124 20.24 -9.58 24.64
CA LYS A 124 20.08 -10.01 26.02
C LYS A 124 20.33 -11.52 26.19
N GLN A 125 19.96 -12.31 25.19
CA GLN A 125 20.17 -13.76 25.23
C GLN A 125 21.64 -14.14 25.05
N GLU A 126 22.44 -13.31 24.39
CA GLU A 126 23.88 -13.52 24.18
C GLU A 126 24.70 -13.20 25.43
N ASN A 127 24.15 -12.53 26.39
CA ASN A 127 24.79 -12.23 27.68
C ASN A 127 24.33 -13.25 28.73
#